data_34ae1c10d5c4d0dc751d4d25a76fb6ab
#
_entry.id   34ae1c10d5c4d0dc751d4d25a76fb6ab
#
_cell.length_a   1.000
_cell.length_b   1.000
_cell.length_c   1.000
_cell.angle_alpha   90.00
_cell.angle_beta   90.00
_cell.angle_gamma   90.00
#
_symmetry.space_group_name_H-M   'P 1'
#
loop_
_entity.id
_entity.type
_entity.pdbx_description
1 polymer ?
#
loop_
_entity_poly.entity_id
_entity_poly.type
_entity_poly.pdbx_seq_one_letter_code
_entity_poly.pdbx_strand_id
1 'polypeptide(L)'
;MPTLRILALLAVTALSASAAEVKYQLAPNFLGTPPGKATIGNGHGEIAVDSAGLIYVSVQEKDAGIQVYGQDGKYLKTLALPMSLHGFVIRKSTDGEFLYGAVLNEQRFIKAKLDGTVVMEIKPDAFPADKGTAKDKAGKSVNALKLTSCDVAPNGDIYIVDGYGKSWVFVFGADGQFKSVFGGPTQVVDGKGFANTHKVFVDTRFSPARLLCLDRGNNRMFHVDLDGSNARMIANKGLRNPSSASFHGDLMCVAEIAGRISVWDKEGKMVASLGVNDTKGQTSTPKVAPADWREGVVTSPHGITFDKDGNILETEWNIFGRVLRWNRK
;
A
#
# COMPACT_ATOMS: atom_id res chain seq x y z
N MET A 1 7.29 -45.78 57.71
CA MET A 1 7.16 -46.14 56.29
C MET A 1 7.00 -44.81 55.52
N PRO A 2 7.96 -44.39 54.71
CA PRO A 2 7.84 -43.15 53.93
C PRO A 2 7.14 -43.44 52.62
N THR A 3 6.07 -42.68 52.35
CA THR A 3 5.29 -42.71 51.10
C THR A 3 6.03 -41.96 49.98
N LEU A 4 6.42 -42.70 48.98
CA LEU A 4 7.06 -42.18 47.74
C LEU A 4 6.00 -41.49 46.87
N ARG A 5 6.07 -40.17 46.70
CA ARG A 5 5.27 -39.44 45.72
C ARG A 5 5.99 -39.43 44.38
N ILE A 6 5.42 -40.14 43.38
CA ILE A 6 5.86 -40.12 42.00
C ILE A 6 5.29 -38.82 41.36
N LEU A 7 6.17 -37.88 40.99
CA LEU A 7 5.82 -36.75 40.15
C LEU A 7 5.87 -37.24 38.68
N ALA A 8 4.69 -37.29 38.05
CA ALA A 8 4.60 -37.52 36.60
C ALA A 8 4.87 -36.19 35.88
N LEU A 9 6.01 -36.13 35.18
CA LEU A 9 6.36 -35.00 34.30
C LEU A 9 5.62 -35.20 32.97
N LEU A 10 4.55 -34.40 32.71
CA LEU A 10 3.90 -34.34 31.42
C LEU A 10 4.79 -33.50 30.48
N ALA A 11 5.50 -34.19 29.57
CA ALA A 11 6.17 -33.53 28.47
C ALA A 11 5.12 -33.07 27.42
N VAL A 12 4.84 -31.79 27.39
CA VAL A 12 4.04 -31.18 26.30
C VAL A 12 4.97 -31.03 25.10
N THR A 13 4.88 -31.96 24.16
CA THR A 13 5.50 -31.83 22.84
C THR A 13 4.70 -30.79 22.05
N ALA A 14 5.22 -29.58 21.95
CA ALA A 14 4.72 -28.59 21.00
C ALA A 14 5.01 -29.13 19.58
N LEU A 15 3.97 -29.61 18.90
CA LEU A 15 4.05 -29.79 17.45
C LEU A 15 4.21 -28.40 16.83
N SER A 16 5.40 -28.07 16.36
CA SER A 16 5.62 -26.97 15.45
C SER A 16 4.95 -27.36 14.12
N ALA A 17 3.75 -26.84 13.88
CA ALA A 17 3.16 -26.89 12.55
C ALA A 17 4.13 -26.17 11.59
N SER A 18 4.74 -26.91 10.68
CA SER A 18 5.49 -26.32 9.57
C SER A 18 4.53 -25.44 8.82
N ALA A 19 4.76 -24.12 8.80
CA ALA A 19 3.99 -23.21 7.96
C ALA A 19 4.06 -23.74 6.52
N ALA A 20 2.91 -24.02 5.92
CA ALA A 20 2.84 -24.49 4.54
C ALA A 20 3.56 -23.48 3.64
N GLU A 21 4.44 -23.96 2.79
CA GLU A 21 5.18 -23.12 1.84
C GLU A 21 4.19 -22.39 0.94
N VAL A 22 4.17 -21.04 1.00
CA VAL A 22 3.26 -20.22 0.18
C VAL A 22 3.87 -20.08 -1.21
N LYS A 23 3.21 -20.67 -2.21
CA LYS A 23 3.69 -20.67 -3.61
C LYS A 23 2.81 -19.81 -4.50
N TYR A 24 3.47 -19.13 -5.44
CA TYR A 24 2.82 -18.32 -6.46
C TYR A 24 3.35 -18.65 -7.85
N GLN A 25 2.50 -18.50 -8.85
CA GLN A 25 2.86 -18.64 -10.25
C GLN A 25 2.39 -17.42 -11.03
N LEU A 26 3.27 -16.83 -11.85
CA LEU A 26 2.93 -15.73 -12.74
C LEU A 26 1.81 -16.14 -13.71
N ALA A 27 0.82 -15.24 -13.89
CA ALA A 27 -0.12 -15.24 -14.99
C ALA A 27 0.38 -14.23 -16.04
N PRO A 28 1.00 -14.68 -17.13
CA PRO A 28 1.58 -13.76 -18.11
C PRO A 28 0.47 -12.99 -18.85
N ASN A 29 0.77 -11.72 -19.23
CA ASN A 29 -0.12 -10.86 -20.03
C ASN A 29 -1.56 -10.78 -19.50
N PHE A 30 -1.70 -10.71 -18.18
CA PHE A 30 -3.00 -10.80 -17.53
C PHE A 30 -3.91 -9.60 -17.85
N LEU A 31 -3.37 -8.36 -17.81
CA LEU A 31 -4.18 -7.17 -17.97
C LEU A 31 -4.21 -6.72 -19.44
N GLY A 32 -5.43 -6.54 -19.99
CA GLY A 32 -5.64 -5.96 -21.31
C GLY A 32 -5.37 -4.45 -21.34
N THR A 33 -5.23 -3.88 -22.53
CA THR A 33 -5.10 -2.43 -22.70
C THR A 33 -6.44 -1.77 -23.03
N PRO A 34 -6.63 -0.48 -22.69
CA PRO A 34 -7.80 0.27 -23.15
C PRO A 34 -7.89 0.30 -24.68
N PRO A 35 -9.10 0.39 -25.27
CA PRO A 35 -9.27 0.44 -26.72
C PRO A 35 -8.44 1.55 -27.36
N GLY A 36 -7.71 1.20 -28.43
CA GLY A 36 -6.85 2.12 -29.17
C GLY A 36 -5.55 2.51 -28.47
N LYS A 37 -5.22 1.92 -27.32
CA LYS A 37 -3.96 2.16 -26.60
C LYS A 37 -3.02 0.96 -26.76
N ALA A 38 -1.74 1.24 -26.95
CA ALA A 38 -0.70 0.21 -26.98
C ALA A 38 -0.31 -0.29 -25.60
N THR A 39 -0.53 0.51 -24.57
CA THR A 39 -0.22 0.21 -23.16
C THR A 39 -1.32 0.73 -22.24
N ILE A 40 -1.28 0.38 -20.96
CA ILE A 40 -2.22 0.92 -19.97
C ILE A 40 -1.91 2.37 -19.58
N GLY A 41 -0.73 2.89 -19.91
CA GLY A 41 -0.25 4.22 -19.55
C GLY A 41 0.58 4.25 -18.27
N ASN A 42 1.01 5.44 -17.82
CA ASN A 42 1.90 5.61 -16.66
C ASN A 42 1.34 5.01 -15.37
N GLY A 43 1.92 3.91 -14.93
CA GLY A 43 1.48 3.10 -13.77
C GLY A 43 1.94 3.61 -12.40
N HIS A 44 2.33 4.86 -12.25
CA HIS A 44 2.79 5.43 -10.97
C HIS A 44 1.63 5.64 -9.98
N GLY A 45 0.99 4.60 -9.55
CA GLY A 45 -0.16 4.66 -8.64
C GLY A 45 -0.39 3.36 -7.90
N GLU A 46 -1.61 3.16 -7.48
CA GLU A 46 -2.06 2.00 -6.71
C GLU A 46 -2.92 1.06 -7.58
N ILE A 47 -3.13 -0.14 -7.06
CA ILE A 47 -4.07 -1.13 -7.54
C ILE A 47 -4.90 -1.64 -6.38
N ALA A 48 -6.21 -1.79 -6.57
CA ALA A 48 -7.11 -2.38 -5.59
C ALA A 48 -8.14 -3.29 -6.28
N VAL A 49 -8.73 -4.18 -5.50
CA VAL A 49 -9.82 -5.07 -5.96
C VAL A 49 -11.04 -4.82 -5.07
N ASP A 50 -12.21 -4.65 -5.68
CA ASP A 50 -13.47 -4.49 -4.94
C ASP A 50 -14.08 -5.85 -4.52
N SER A 51 -15.17 -5.80 -3.77
CA SER A 51 -15.84 -7.01 -3.30
C SER A 51 -16.49 -7.85 -4.42
N ALA A 52 -16.71 -7.28 -5.60
CA ALA A 52 -17.16 -7.99 -6.79
C ALA A 52 -16.00 -8.61 -7.59
N GLY A 53 -14.75 -8.31 -7.20
CA GLY A 53 -13.53 -8.78 -7.86
C GLY A 53 -13.11 -7.92 -9.05
N LEU A 54 -13.69 -6.74 -9.26
CA LEU A 54 -13.23 -5.79 -10.25
C LEU A 54 -11.91 -5.17 -9.80
N ILE A 55 -11.01 -4.96 -10.76
CA ILE A 55 -9.66 -4.45 -10.52
C ILE A 55 -9.60 -2.99 -10.92
N TYR A 56 -9.11 -2.14 -10.02
CA TYR A 56 -8.97 -0.70 -10.19
C TYR A 56 -7.50 -0.33 -10.21
N VAL A 57 -7.05 0.35 -11.27
CA VAL A 57 -5.65 0.72 -11.48
C VAL A 57 -5.54 2.22 -11.68
N SER A 58 -4.73 2.90 -10.88
CA SER A 58 -4.42 4.32 -11.07
C SER A 58 -3.44 4.50 -12.23
N VAL A 59 -3.81 5.32 -13.20
CA VAL A 59 -2.98 5.67 -14.35
C VAL A 59 -2.80 7.17 -14.42
N GLN A 60 -1.55 7.63 -14.30
CA GLN A 60 -1.19 9.04 -14.18
C GLN A 60 -0.87 9.68 -15.54
N GLU A 61 -1.86 9.70 -16.41
CA GLU A 61 -1.80 10.34 -17.73
C GLU A 61 -2.99 11.30 -17.91
N LYS A 62 -2.82 12.25 -18.84
CA LYS A 62 -3.93 13.11 -19.26
C LYS A 62 -5.08 12.24 -19.78
N ASP A 63 -6.29 12.57 -19.38
CA ASP A 63 -7.54 11.89 -19.72
C ASP A 63 -7.61 10.40 -19.26
N ALA A 64 -6.68 9.98 -18.41
CA ALA A 64 -6.71 8.72 -17.71
C ALA A 64 -7.45 8.86 -16.35
N GLY A 65 -6.95 8.34 -15.28
CA GLY A 65 -7.57 8.31 -13.96
C GLY A 65 -7.56 6.90 -13.44
N ILE A 66 -8.70 6.37 -12.99
CA ILE A 66 -8.79 4.98 -12.56
C ILE A 66 -9.34 4.11 -13.69
N GLN A 67 -8.50 3.23 -14.22
CA GLN A 67 -8.94 2.18 -15.15
C GLN A 67 -9.53 1.00 -14.38
N VAL A 68 -10.68 0.51 -14.84
CA VAL A 68 -11.40 -0.61 -14.21
C VAL A 68 -11.39 -1.82 -15.15
N TYR A 69 -11.07 -2.97 -14.58
CA TYR A 69 -10.95 -4.23 -15.29
C TYR A 69 -11.80 -5.33 -14.65
N GLY A 70 -12.23 -6.28 -15.45
CA GLY A 70 -12.86 -7.50 -14.97
C GLY A 70 -11.87 -8.42 -14.23
N GLN A 71 -12.39 -9.43 -13.54
CA GLN A 71 -11.58 -10.48 -12.89
C GLN A 71 -10.68 -11.23 -13.87
N ASP A 72 -11.07 -11.25 -15.14
CA ASP A 72 -10.34 -11.86 -16.26
C ASP A 72 -9.28 -10.93 -16.86
N GLY A 73 -9.09 -9.72 -16.31
CA GLY A 73 -8.15 -8.73 -16.78
C GLY A 73 -8.60 -7.91 -17.99
N LYS A 74 -9.82 -8.09 -18.49
CA LYS A 74 -10.36 -7.28 -19.58
C LYS A 74 -10.69 -5.87 -19.14
N TYR A 75 -10.26 -4.88 -19.92
CA TYR A 75 -10.63 -3.48 -19.67
C TYR A 75 -12.16 -3.31 -19.79
N LEU A 76 -12.74 -2.59 -18.85
CA LEU A 76 -14.17 -2.28 -18.81
C LEU A 76 -14.44 -0.80 -19.05
N LYS A 77 -13.79 0.09 -18.28
CA LYS A 77 -14.00 1.54 -18.34
C LYS A 77 -12.88 2.31 -17.66
N THR A 78 -12.87 3.62 -17.87
CA THR A 78 -12.07 4.57 -17.06
C THR A 78 -13.00 5.46 -16.25
N LEU A 79 -12.73 5.60 -14.96
CA LEU A 79 -13.42 6.55 -14.09
C LEU A 79 -12.74 7.92 -14.20
N ALA A 80 -13.52 8.98 -14.36
CA ALA A 80 -13.04 10.37 -14.41
C ALA A 80 -12.66 10.87 -13.00
N LEU A 81 -11.71 10.21 -12.35
CA LEU A 81 -11.11 10.61 -11.08
C LEU A 81 -9.81 11.38 -11.33
N PRO A 82 -9.28 12.13 -10.33
CA PRO A 82 -8.04 12.87 -10.50
C PRO A 82 -6.89 11.99 -11.00
N MET A 83 -6.19 12.40 -12.06
CA MET A 83 -5.10 11.62 -12.64
C MET A 83 -3.88 11.49 -11.72
N SER A 84 -3.76 12.35 -10.69
CA SER A 84 -2.69 12.28 -9.69
C SER A 84 -3.09 11.49 -8.44
N LEU A 85 -4.10 10.63 -8.53
CA LEU A 85 -4.50 9.72 -7.47
C LEU A 85 -3.39 8.69 -7.26
N HIS A 86 -2.48 8.97 -6.31
CA HIS A 86 -1.24 8.25 -6.14
C HIS A 86 -1.41 6.97 -5.31
N GLY A 87 -2.11 7.05 -4.18
CA GLY A 87 -2.44 5.90 -3.35
C GLY A 87 -3.92 5.90 -3.02
N PHE A 88 -4.56 4.75 -3.14
CA PHE A 88 -5.96 4.58 -2.77
C PHE A 88 -6.23 3.18 -2.23
N VAL A 89 -7.31 3.06 -1.51
CA VAL A 89 -7.86 1.78 -1.07
C VAL A 89 -9.35 1.73 -1.39
N ILE A 90 -9.89 0.51 -1.52
CA ILE A 90 -11.33 0.28 -1.57
C ILE A 90 -11.72 -0.35 -0.24
N ARG A 91 -12.70 0.26 0.46
CA ARG A 91 -13.15 -0.19 1.77
C ARG A 91 -14.66 -0.18 1.86
N LYS A 92 -15.19 -1.19 2.54
CA LYS A 92 -16.61 -1.22 2.94
C LYS A 92 -16.86 -0.25 4.09
N SER A 93 -17.97 0.45 4.02
CA SER A 93 -18.54 1.31 5.04
C SER A 93 -19.98 0.86 5.30
N THR A 94 -20.66 1.45 6.26
CA THR A 94 -22.09 1.13 6.57
C THR A 94 -23.04 1.43 5.42
N ASP A 95 -22.67 2.37 4.56
CA ASP A 95 -23.48 2.90 3.44
C ASP A 95 -23.00 2.43 2.05
N GLY A 96 -22.05 1.50 1.99
CA GLY A 96 -21.58 0.93 0.74
C GLY A 96 -20.08 0.65 0.71
N GLU A 97 -19.56 0.44 -0.50
CA GLU A 97 -18.14 0.25 -0.76
C GLU A 97 -17.62 1.48 -1.52
N PHE A 98 -16.51 2.04 -1.07
CA PHE A 98 -15.98 3.30 -1.58
C PHE A 98 -14.48 3.21 -1.85
N LEU A 99 -14.04 3.98 -2.83
CA LEU A 99 -12.65 4.31 -3.06
C LEU A 99 -12.27 5.51 -2.17
N TYR A 100 -11.19 5.38 -1.42
CA TYR A 100 -10.57 6.42 -0.61
C TYR A 100 -9.19 6.69 -1.17
N GLY A 101 -8.87 7.95 -1.51
CA GLY A 101 -7.67 8.22 -2.28
C GLY A 101 -6.95 9.51 -1.94
N ALA A 102 -5.62 9.45 -1.99
CA ALA A 102 -4.71 10.57 -1.83
C ALA A 102 -4.33 11.13 -3.21
N VAL A 103 -4.69 12.38 -3.49
CA VAL A 103 -4.45 13.09 -4.74
C VAL A 103 -3.17 13.92 -4.59
N LEU A 104 -2.07 13.44 -5.16
CA LEU A 104 -0.72 13.94 -4.92
C LEU A 104 -0.53 15.41 -5.37
N ASN A 105 -0.86 15.71 -6.63
CA ASN A 105 -0.58 17.04 -7.20
C ASN A 105 -1.55 18.11 -6.68
N GLU A 106 -2.79 17.72 -6.42
CA GLU A 106 -3.84 18.62 -5.91
C GLU A 106 -3.84 18.68 -4.38
N GLN A 107 -3.00 17.84 -3.73
CA GLN A 107 -2.74 17.87 -2.28
C GLN A 107 -4.04 17.72 -1.45
N ARG A 108 -4.96 16.91 -1.91
CA ARG A 108 -6.25 16.65 -1.27
C ARG A 108 -6.53 15.15 -1.15
N PHE A 109 -7.44 14.81 -0.28
CA PHE A 109 -8.01 13.47 -0.18
C PHE A 109 -9.42 13.47 -0.77
N ILE A 110 -9.82 12.32 -1.34
CA ILE A 110 -11.19 12.10 -1.84
C ILE A 110 -11.75 10.77 -1.32
N LYS A 111 -13.08 10.75 -1.07
CA LYS A 111 -13.89 9.54 -0.99
C LYS A 111 -14.81 9.53 -2.21
N ALA A 112 -14.82 8.44 -2.97
CA ALA A 112 -15.64 8.32 -4.18
C ALA A 112 -16.40 7.00 -4.21
N LYS A 113 -17.57 7.00 -4.83
CA LYS A 113 -18.26 5.76 -5.21
C LYS A 113 -17.47 5.01 -6.28
N LEU A 114 -17.73 3.72 -6.46
CA LEU A 114 -17.06 2.89 -7.46
C LEU A 114 -17.50 3.20 -8.91
N ASP A 115 -18.44 4.12 -9.08
CA ASP A 115 -18.80 4.71 -10.37
C ASP A 115 -17.98 5.97 -10.73
N GLY A 116 -17.15 6.45 -9.78
CA GLY A 116 -16.32 7.66 -9.92
C GLY A 116 -16.95 8.94 -9.32
N THR A 117 -18.17 8.87 -8.76
CA THR A 117 -18.78 10.03 -8.10
C THR A 117 -18.07 10.36 -6.78
N VAL A 118 -17.41 11.52 -6.71
CA VAL A 118 -16.79 12.02 -5.47
C VAL A 118 -17.88 12.44 -4.49
N VAL A 119 -17.85 11.90 -3.28
CA VAL A 119 -18.85 12.16 -2.22
C VAL A 119 -18.28 12.89 -1.01
N MET A 120 -16.95 12.93 -0.86
CA MET A 120 -16.25 13.71 0.17
C MET A 120 -14.88 14.15 -0.33
N GLU A 121 -14.45 15.33 0.10
CA GLU A 121 -13.09 15.84 -0.09
C GLU A 121 -12.55 16.40 1.22
N ILE A 122 -11.26 16.17 1.48
CA ILE A 122 -10.50 16.89 2.50
C ILE A 122 -9.48 17.74 1.75
N LYS A 123 -9.69 19.04 1.78
CA LYS A 123 -8.87 20.02 1.04
C LYS A 123 -7.63 20.43 1.83
N PRO A 124 -6.62 21.06 1.20
CA PRO A 124 -5.36 21.42 1.86
C PRO A 124 -5.50 22.29 3.10
N ASP A 125 -6.52 23.13 3.17
CA ASP A 125 -6.80 24.03 4.29
C ASP A 125 -7.37 23.32 5.53
N ALA A 126 -7.83 22.08 5.40
CA ALA A 126 -8.25 21.25 6.53
C ALA A 126 -7.06 20.64 7.29
N PHE A 127 -5.85 20.63 6.72
CA PHE A 127 -4.67 20.13 7.38
C PHE A 127 -4.02 21.19 8.28
N PRO A 128 -3.42 20.81 9.44
CA PRO A 128 -2.74 21.77 10.33
C PRO A 128 -1.67 22.58 9.59
N ALA A 129 -1.74 23.90 9.65
CA ALA A 129 -0.87 24.78 8.88
C ALA A 129 0.61 24.61 9.23
N ASP A 130 0.97 24.31 10.48
CA ASP A 130 2.34 24.08 10.93
C ASP A 130 2.94 22.77 10.38
N LYS A 131 2.11 21.84 9.93
CA LYS A 131 2.50 20.56 9.30
C LYS A 131 2.37 20.60 7.78
N GLY A 132 1.34 21.27 7.26
CA GLY A 132 0.98 21.28 5.84
C GLY A 132 1.61 22.41 5.02
N THR A 133 2.40 23.32 5.62
CA THR A 133 3.01 24.44 4.89
C THR A 133 4.54 24.47 4.97
N ALA A 134 5.14 25.17 4.01
CA ALA A 134 6.55 25.52 4.00
C ALA A 134 6.70 27.00 3.58
N LYS A 135 7.89 27.54 3.73
CA LYS A 135 8.25 28.86 3.17
C LYS A 135 8.81 28.65 1.76
N ASP A 136 8.30 29.41 0.80
CA ASP A 136 8.88 29.53 -0.54
C ASP A 136 10.17 30.40 -0.50
N LYS A 137 10.79 30.58 -1.67
CA LYS A 137 12.02 31.38 -1.81
C LYS A 137 11.80 32.87 -1.43
N ALA A 138 10.58 33.37 -1.48
CA ALA A 138 10.23 34.74 -1.09
C ALA A 138 9.78 34.82 0.38
N GLY A 139 9.84 33.71 1.14
CA GLY A 139 9.41 33.66 2.54
C GLY A 139 7.88 33.56 2.74
N LYS A 140 7.10 33.44 1.67
CA LYS A 140 5.65 33.27 1.73
C LYS A 140 5.28 31.83 2.14
N SER A 141 4.29 31.68 3.01
CA SER A 141 3.73 30.35 3.32
C SER A 141 3.01 29.78 2.11
N VAL A 142 3.39 28.57 1.71
CA VAL A 142 2.77 27.81 0.63
C VAL A 142 2.43 26.41 1.10
N ASN A 143 1.41 25.81 0.50
CA ASN A 143 1.10 24.42 0.77
C ASN A 143 2.26 23.51 0.32
N ALA A 144 2.72 22.65 1.21
CA ALA A 144 3.86 21.76 1.00
C ALA A 144 3.50 20.27 1.11
N LEU A 145 2.22 19.95 1.26
CA LEU A 145 1.74 18.58 1.35
C LEU A 145 2.07 17.81 0.08
N LYS A 146 2.46 16.55 0.24
CA LYS A 146 2.71 15.59 -0.83
C LYS A 146 2.10 14.25 -0.43
N LEU A 147 0.76 14.20 -0.48
CA LEU A 147 -0.02 13.06 -0.01
C LEU A 147 0.21 11.84 -0.91
N THR A 148 0.63 10.73 -0.32
CA THR A 148 1.00 9.54 -1.08
C THR A 148 0.05 8.37 -0.88
N SER A 149 -0.64 8.28 0.25
CA SER A 149 -1.65 7.24 0.48
C SER A 149 -2.62 7.61 1.59
N CYS A 150 -3.66 6.80 1.70
CA CYS A 150 -4.61 6.81 2.80
C CYS A 150 -5.09 5.39 3.09
N ASP A 151 -5.67 5.19 4.28
CA ASP A 151 -6.50 4.03 4.61
C ASP A 151 -7.56 4.42 5.65
N VAL A 152 -8.54 3.53 5.88
CA VAL A 152 -9.67 3.78 6.77
C VAL A 152 -9.77 2.66 7.79
N ALA A 153 -9.82 3.03 9.07
CA ALA A 153 -9.99 2.09 10.16
C ALA A 153 -11.46 1.64 10.32
N PRO A 154 -11.70 0.52 11.04
CA PRO A 154 -13.06 0.01 11.26
C PRO A 154 -14.00 0.99 11.98
N ASN A 155 -13.47 1.94 12.76
CA ASN A 155 -14.23 3.00 13.41
C ASN A 155 -14.55 4.20 12.47
N GLY A 156 -14.13 4.13 11.21
CA GLY A 156 -14.32 5.17 10.20
C GLY A 156 -13.23 6.24 10.16
N ASP A 157 -12.25 6.23 11.06
CA ASP A 157 -11.14 7.18 11.03
C ASP A 157 -10.28 6.99 9.79
N ILE A 158 -9.94 8.12 9.15
CA ILE A 158 -9.20 8.19 7.90
C ILE A 158 -7.76 8.59 8.21
N TYR A 159 -6.81 7.77 7.77
CA TYR A 159 -5.37 7.99 7.89
C TYR A 159 -4.82 8.45 6.56
N ILE A 160 -4.19 9.62 6.51
CA ILE A 160 -3.61 10.19 5.28
C ILE A 160 -2.14 10.48 5.52
N VAL A 161 -1.24 9.96 4.69
CA VAL A 161 0.21 10.18 4.86
C VAL A 161 0.76 11.15 3.82
N ASP A 162 1.58 12.09 4.31
CA ASP A 162 2.38 13.05 3.53
C ASP A 162 3.75 12.45 3.19
N GLY A 163 3.76 11.32 2.46
CA GLY A 163 4.94 10.49 2.30
C GLY A 163 6.05 11.12 1.45
N TYR A 164 5.72 11.95 0.45
CA TYR A 164 6.69 12.71 -0.33
C TYR A 164 6.97 14.11 0.25
N GLY A 165 6.29 14.49 1.34
CA GLY A 165 6.57 15.69 2.09
C GLY A 165 7.43 15.38 3.32
N LYS A 166 6.86 15.53 4.51
CA LYS A 166 7.55 15.35 5.79
C LYS A 166 7.14 14.07 6.54
N SER A 167 6.45 13.17 5.87
CA SER A 167 6.01 11.86 6.45
C SER A 167 5.09 11.99 7.66
N TRP A 168 4.30 13.07 7.75
CA TRP A 168 3.24 13.17 8.73
C TRP A 168 2.10 12.21 8.37
N VAL A 169 1.52 11.59 9.38
CA VAL A 169 0.28 10.82 9.27
C VAL A 169 -0.83 11.61 9.94
N PHE A 170 -1.74 12.12 9.13
CA PHE A 170 -2.90 12.88 9.58
C PHE A 170 -4.08 11.95 9.80
N VAL A 171 -4.80 12.15 10.90
CA VAL A 171 -6.01 11.40 11.25
C VAL A 171 -7.21 12.32 11.17
N PHE A 172 -8.19 11.92 10.37
CA PHE A 172 -9.48 12.61 10.25
C PHE A 172 -10.61 11.67 10.68
N GLY A 173 -11.71 12.23 11.16
CA GLY A 173 -12.92 11.46 11.41
C GLY A 173 -13.61 11.01 10.11
N ALA A 174 -14.59 10.12 10.21
CA ALA A 174 -15.44 9.69 9.09
C ALA A 174 -16.19 10.86 8.43
N ASP A 175 -16.38 11.95 9.14
CA ASP A 175 -16.98 13.21 8.69
C ASP A 175 -15.98 14.16 8.00
N GLY A 176 -14.71 13.78 7.90
CA GLY A 176 -13.65 14.61 7.31
C GLY A 176 -13.09 15.68 8.23
N GLN A 177 -13.44 15.70 9.53
CA GLN A 177 -12.88 16.65 10.49
C GLN A 177 -11.52 16.16 11.01
N PHE A 178 -10.55 17.09 11.10
CA PHE A 178 -9.22 16.78 11.63
C PHE A 178 -9.30 16.35 13.10
N LYS A 179 -8.59 15.28 13.45
CA LYS A 179 -8.52 14.72 14.80
C LYS A 179 -7.14 14.83 15.43
N SER A 180 -6.12 14.33 14.73
CA SER A 180 -4.76 14.28 15.26
C SER A 180 -3.72 14.11 14.14
N VAL A 181 -2.44 14.25 14.49
CA VAL A 181 -1.30 14.01 13.60
C VAL A 181 -0.16 13.38 14.39
N PHE A 182 0.53 12.44 13.76
CA PHE A 182 1.71 11.79 14.32
C PHE A 182 2.74 11.49 13.21
N GLY A 183 3.84 10.82 13.55
CA GLY A 183 4.91 10.52 12.59
C GLY A 183 5.84 11.72 12.36
N GLY A 184 6.17 11.94 11.10
CA GLY A 184 7.08 13.00 10.70
C GLY A 184 8.53 12.80 11.19
N PRO A 185 9.40 13.78 10.95
CA PRO A 185 10.81 13.63 11.28
C PRO A 185 11.10 13.63 12.80
N THR A 186 10.14 14.03 13.62
CA THR A 186 10.31 14.18 15.07
C THR A 186 9.87 12.96 15.87
N GLN A 187 9.03 12.10 15.32
CA GLN A 187 8.67 10.84 15.99
C GLN A 187 9.71 9.76 15.66
N VAL A 188 10.51 9.43 16.66
CA VAL A 188 11.63 8.50 16.51
C VAL A 188 11.17 7.05 16.73
N VAL A 189 11.49 6.19 15.77
CA VAL A 189 11.35 4.73 15.87
C VAL A 189 12.69 4.12 15.51
N ASP A 190 13.24 3.27 16.38
CA ASP A 190 14.55 2.62 16.19
C ASP A 190 15.66 3.63 15.80
N GLY A 191 15.73 4.73 16.56
CA GLY A 191 16.75 5.78 16.44
C GLY A 191 16.59 6.74 15.24
N LYS A 192 15.51 6.60 14.43
CA LYS A 192 15.28 7.43 13.24
C LYS A 192 13.86 7.98 13.21
N GLY A 193 13.71 9.25 12.81
CA GLY A 193 12.43 9.85 12.46
C GLY A 193 11.80 9.15 11.22
N PHE A 194 10.53 9.39 11.00
CA PHE A 194 9.87 8.93 9.78
C PHE A 194 10.47 9.65 8.57
N ALA A 195 10.76 8.93 7.49
CA ALA A 195 11.38 9.47 6.29
C ALA A 195 10.81 8.80 5.03
N ASN A 196 10.15 9.58 4.19
CA ASN A 196 9.46 9.08 3.01
C ASN A 196 8.60 7.85 3.39
N THR A 197 7.80 7.98 4.47
CA THR A 197 6.80 6.97 4.86
C THR A 197 5.78 6.92 3.74
N HIS A 198 6.07 6.04 2.77
CA HIS A 198 5.43 6.10 1.45
C HIS A 198 3.95 5.78 1.51
N LYS A 199 3.58 4.80 2.32
CA LYS A 199 2.18 4.42 2.52
C LYS A 199 1.93 3.94 3.94
N VAL A 200 0.67 4.05 4.34
CA VAL A 200 0.14 3.50 5.58
C VAL A 200 -1.07 2.63 5.27
N PHE A 201 -1.25 1.55 6.03
CA PHE A 201 -2.39 0.63 5.89
C PHE A 201 -2.90 0.18 7.24
N VAL A 202 -4.22 0.13 7.41
CA VAL A 202 -4.86 -0.41 8.61
C VAL A 202 -4.83 -1.93 8.56
N ASP A 203 -4.07 -2.54 9.46
CA ASP A 203 -3.92 -3.99 9.58
C ASP A 203 -4.93 -4.56 10.59
N THR A 204 -6.04 -5.05 10.06
CA THR A 204 -7.12 -5.65 10.84
C THR A 204 -6.88 -7.12 11.18
N ARG A 205 -5.75 -7.71 10.81
CA ARG A 205 -5.33 -9.04 11.26
C ARG A 205 -5.07 -9.08 12.76
N PHE A 206 -4.87 -7.90 13.37
CA PHE A 206 -4.70 -7.71 14.82
C PHE A 206 -5.97 -7.15 15.46
N SER A 207 -6.18 -7.49 16.74
CA SER A 207 -7.22 -6.91 17.59
C SER A 207 -6.59 -6.43 18.89
N PRO A 208 -6.57 -5.11 19.17
CA PRO A 208 -7.04 -4.04 18.29
C PRO A 208 -6.25 -3.94 16.99
N ALA A 209 -6.85 -3.34 15.94
CA ALA A 209 -6.20 -3.09 14.67
C ALA A 209 -4.96 -2.20 14.84
N ARG A 210 -3.98 -2.37 13.96
CA ARG A 210 -2.73 -1.60 13.94
C ARG A 210 -2.60 -0.81 12.64
N LEU A 211 -1.77 0.22 12.62
CA LEU A 211 -1.39 0.90 11.40
C LEU A 211 0.00 0.41 10.96
N LEU A 212 0.08 -0.23 9.80
CA LEU A 212 1.32 -0.55 9.13
C LEU A 212 1.90 0.73 8.51
N CYS A 213 3.16 1.03 8.79
CA CYS A 213 3.92 2.12 8.19
C CYS A 213 5.02 1.55 7.29
N LEU A 214 4.99 1.90 5.99
CA LEU A 214 6.05 1.60 5.04
C LEU A 214 7.00 2.79 4.96
N ASP A 215 7.98 2.82 5.86
CA ASP A 215 8.94 3.92 6.01
C ASP A 215 10.11 3.73 5.02
N ARG A 216 9.78 3.96 3.74
CA ARG A 216 10.61 3.65 2.57
C ARG A 216 11.97 4.33 2.59
N GLY A 217 12.03 5.60 3.04
CA GLY A 217 13.29 6.34 3.11
C GLY A 217 14.29 5.75 4.09
N ASN A 218 13.80 5.10 5.14
CA ASN A 218 14.63 4.35 6.09
C ASN A 218 14.73 2.85 5.74
N ASN A 219 14.11 2.40 4.65
CA ASN A 219 14.05 1.00 4.21
C ASN A 219 13.58 0.05 5.32
N ARG A 220 12.47 0.39 5.98
CA ARG A 220 11.89 -0.36 7.09
C ARG A 220 10.37 -0.39 7.03
N MET A 221 9.77 -1.35 7.71
CA MET A 221 8.33 -1.42 7.96
C MET A 221 8.07 -1.79 9.43
N PHE A 222 7.04 -1.17 10.00
CA PHE A 222 6.65 -1.38 11.39
C PHE A 222 5.17 -1.08 11.59
N HIS A 223 4.59 -1.64 12.64
CA HIS A 223 3.26 -1.24 13.11
C HIS A 223 3.37 -0.15 14.17
N VAL A 224 2.36 0.71 14.23
CA VAL A 224 2.00 1.53 15.39
C VAL A 224 0.55 1.25 15.78
N ASP A 225 0.15 1.64 16.97
CA ASP A 225 -1.27 1.68 17.32
C ASP A 225 -1.96 2.79 16.50
N LEU A 226 -3.29 2.78 16.45
CA LEU A 226 -4.04 3.72 15.60
C LEU A 226 -3.87 5.20 16.01
N ASP A 227 -3.40 5.46 17.23
CA ASP A 227 -3.02 6.79 17.72
C ASP A 227 -1.56 7.18 17.41
N GLY A 228 -0.81 6.30 16.72
CA GLY A 228 0.59 6.49 16.38
C GLY A 228 1.58 6.04 17.47
N SER A 229 1.12 5.56 18.60
CA SER A 229 1.96 5.07 19.70
C SER A 229 2.47 3.64 19.49
N ASN A 230 3.27 3.13 20.42
CA ASN A 230 3.67 1.73 20.52
C ASN A 230 4.22 1.10 19.23
N ALA A 231 5.26 1.69 18.68
CA ALA A 231 5.91 1.18 17.46
C ALA A 231 6.46 -0.25 17.67
N ARG A 232 6.15 -1.13 16.71
CA ARG A 232 6.59 -2.55 16.70
C ARG A 232 7.24 -2.85 15.36
N MET A 233 8.56 -2.99 15.35
CA MET A 233 9.33 -3.28 14.15
C MET A 233 8.93 -4.63 13.56
N ILE A 234 8.64 -4.65 12.25
CA ILE A 234 8.46 -5.88 11.47
C ILE A 234 9.79 -6.23 10.79
N ALA A 235 10.36 -5.28 10.04
CA ALA A 235 11.64 -5.46 9.40
C ALA A 235 12.36 -4.11 9.19
N ASN A 236 13.68 -4.08 9.44
CA ASN A 236 14.57 -2.97 9.17
C ASN A 236 15.84 -3.40 8.42
N LYS A 237 15.88 -4.66 7.98
CA LYS A 237 16.96 -5.26 7.17
C LYS A 237 16.36 -6.18 6.11
N GLY A 238 17.08 -6.37 5.01
CA GLY A 238 16.67 -7.30 3.95
C GLY A 238 15.48 -6.83 3.12
N LEU A 239 14.96 -5.61 3.32
CA LEU A 239 13.95 -4.98 2.49
C LEU A 239 14.59 -4.30 1.25
N ARG A 240 13.76 -4.08 0.22
CA ARG A 240 14.13 -3.41 -1.02
C ARG A 240 13.24 -2.18 -1.27
N ASN A 241 13.23 -1.25 -0.31
CA ASN A 241 12.44 -0.02 -0.31
C ASN A 241 10.93 -0.28 -0.46
N PRO A 242 10.21 -0.64 0.62
CA PRO A 242 8.80 -1.00 0.59
C PRO A 242 7.92 0.17 0.14
N SER A 243 7.07 -0.05 -0.87
CA SER A 243 6.24 0.97 -1.51
C SER A 243 4.77 0.83 -1.21
N SER A 244 4.23 -0.38 -1.20
CA SER A 244 2.82 -0.67 -0.94
C SER A 244 2.66 -2.03 -0.29
N ALA A 245 1.51 -2.26 0.35
CA ALA A 245 1.18 -3.54 0.97
C ALA A 245 -0.32 -3.84 0.89
N SER A 246 -0.67 -5.12 1.02
CA SER A 246 -2.04 -5.59 1.15
C SER A 246 -2.09 -6.82 2.02
N PHE A 247 -3.27 -7.15 2.55
CA PHE A 247 -3.48 -8.27 3.48
C PHE A 247 -4.51 -9.26 2.94
N HIS A 248 -4.27 -10.55 3.16
CA HIS A 248 -5.22 -11.63 2.88
C HIS A 248 -5.01 -12.79 3.85
N GLY A 249 -6.03 -13.11 4.66
CA GLY A 249 -5.87 -14.03 5.79
C GLY A 249 -4.76 -13.54 6.72
N ASP A 250 -3.82 -14.40 7.07
CA ASP A 250 -2.65 -14.03 7.88
C ASP A 250 -1.46 -13.52 7.06
N LEU A 251 -1.59 -13.44 5.74
CA LEU A 251 -0.52 -12.98 4.86
C LEU A 251 -0.58 -11.48 4.61
N MET A 252 0.60 -10.89 4.38
CA MET A 252 0.82 -9.56 3.87
C MET A 252 1.74 -9.65 2.66
N CYS A 253 1.33 -9.11 1.50
CA CYS A 253 2.23 -8.89 0.38
C CYS A 253 2.76 -7.44 0.39
N VAL A 254 4.01 -7.26 -0.03
CA VAL A 254 4.69 -5.96 -0.05
C VAL A 254 5.34 -5.76 -1.42
N ALA A 255 5.00 -4.66 -2.09
CA ALA A 255 5.72 -4.18 -3.26
C ALA A 255 6.99 -3.47 -2.81
N GLU A 256 8.14 -3.87 -3.34
CA GLU A 256 9.42 -3.26 -3.02
C GLU A 256 10.02 -2.66 -4.30
N ILE A 257 10.10 -1.33 -4.36
CA ILE A 257 10.41 -0.58 -5.60
C ILE A 257 11.79 -0.91 -6.18
N ALA A 258 12.70 -1.43 -5.37
CA ALA A 258 14.00 -1.89 -5.81
C ALA A 258 14.00 -3.36 -6.29
N GLY A 259 12.89 -3.78 -6.92
CA GLY A 259 12.82 -4.98 -7.74
C GLY A 259 12.49 -6.27 -6.98
N ARG A 260 11.45 -6.27 -6.13
CA ARG A 260 10.95 -7.49 -5.49
C ARG A 260 9.50 -7.32 -5.03
N ILE A 261 8.76 -8.42 -5.00
CA ILE A 261 7.57 -8.60 -4.18
C ILE A 261 7.93 -9.57 -3.06
N SER A 262 7.61 -9.23 -1.81
CA SER A 262 7.77 -10.13 -0.67
C SER A 262 6.44 -10.45 -0.01
N VAL A 263 6.30 -11.67 0.50
CA VAL A 263 5.12 -12.11 1.25
C VAL A 263 5.54 -12.45 2.67
N TRP A 264 4.79 -11.95 3.64
CA TRP A 264 5.09 -12.03 5.06
C TRP A 264 3.93 -12.65 5.81
N ASP A 265 4.22 -13.46 6.82
CA ASP A 265 3.21 -13.94 7.76
C ASP A 265 2.87 -12.85 8.81
N LYS A 266 1.90 -13.16 9.67
CA LYS A 266 1.44 -12.27 10.73
C LYS A 266 2.50 -12.05 11.82
N GLU A 267 3.43 -12.98 11.97
CA GLU A 267 4.56 -12.94 12.91
C GLU A 267 5.71 -12.06 12.40
N GLY A 268 5.63 -11.57 11.15
CA GLY A 268 6.65 -10.71 10.53
C GLY A 268 7.82 -11.51 9.93
N LYS A 269 7.61 -12.77 9.57
CA LYS A 269 8.57 -13.59 8.83
C LYS A 269 8.25 -13.54 7.34
N MET A 270 9.26 -13.30 6.50
CA MET A 270 9.11 -13.39 5.04
C MET A 270 8.99 -14.88 4.64
N VAL A 271 7.85 -15.23 4.02
CA VAL A 271 7.50 -16.60 3.62
C VAL A 271 7.59 -16.84 2.12
N ALA A 272 7.63 -15.78 1.31
CA ALA A 272 7.90 -15.88 -0.12
C ALA A 272 8.57 -14.61 -0.67
N SER A 273 9.28 -14.75 -1.78
CA SER A 273 9.92 -13.67 -2.54
C SER A 273 9.70 -13.93 -4.03
N LEU A 274 9.10 -12.95 -4.74
CA LEU A 274 8.67 -13.09 -6.12
C LEU A 274 9.31 -12.02 -6.99
N GLY A 275 9.53 -12.34 -8.26
CA GLY A 275 9.92 -11.39 -9.28
C GLY A 275 11.26 -10.70 -9.08
N VAL A 276 12.17 -11.27 -8.29
CA VAL A 276 13.45 -10.64 -7.91
C VAL A 276 14.23 -10.16 -9.13
N ASN A 277 14.62 -8.87 -9.11
CA ASN A 277 15.43 -8.22 -10.14
C ASN A 277 16.67 -7.56 -9.53
N ASP A 278 17.83 -8.11 -9.83
CA ASP A 278 19.15 -7.60 -9.41
C ASP A 278 19.88 -6.86 -10.56
N THR A 279 19.21 -6.65 -11.69
CA THR A 279 19.81 -5.99 -12.86
C THR A 279 19.95 -4.50 -12.60
N LYS A 280 21.19 -4.02 -12.61
CA LYS A 280 21.50 -2.59 -12.41
C LYS A 280 20.77 -1.73 -13.45
N GLY A 281 20.12 -0.66 -13.00
CA GLY A 281 19.38 0.29 -13.85
C GLY A 281 17.98 -0.18 -14.27
N GLN A 282 17.54 -1.38 -13.85
CA GLN A 282 16.20 -1.88 -14.13
C GLN A 282 15.25 -1.86 -12.90
N THR A 283 15.66 -1.25 -11.80
CA THR A 283 14.85 -1.11 -10.60
C THR A 283 14.86 0.33 -10.10
N SER A 284 13.84 0.72 -9.33
CA SER A 284 13.67 2.09 -8.80
C SER A 284 13.69 3.17 -9.91
N THR A 285 13.16 2.85 -11.07
CA THR A 285 13.11 3.74 -12.25
C THR A 285 11.82 3.50 -13.05
N PRO A 286 11.19 4.56 -13.60
CA PRO A 286 9.99 4.41 -14.42
C PRO A 286 10.30 4.09 -15.90
N LYS A 287 11.56 3.93 -16.30
CA LYS A 287 11.99 4.01 -17.70
C LYS A 287 12.35 2.67 -18.33
N VAL A 288 12.14 1.55 -17.65
CA VAL A 288 12.41 0.23 -18.24
C VAL A 288 11.39 -0.02 -19.36
N ALA A 289 11.89 -0.10 -20.60
CA ALA A 289 11.06 -0.25 -21.79
C ALA A 289 10.44 -1.66 -21.86
N PRO A 290 9.28 -1.83 -22.51
CA PRO A 290 8.65 -3.15 -22.68
C PRO A 290 9.57 -4.21 -23.31
N ALA A 291 10.47 -3.81 -24.21
CA ALA A 291 11.44 -4.71 -24.83
C ALA A 291 12.47 -5.30 -23.86
N ASP A 292 12.68 -4.62 -22.71
CA ASP A 292 13.59 -5.06 -21.65
C ASP A 292 12.88 -5.82 -20.52
N TRP A 293 11.56 -5.97 -20.60
CA TRP A 293 10.81 -6.72 -19.59
C TRP A 293 11.08 -8.21 -19.73
N ARG A 294 11.32 -8.84 -18.60
CA ARG A 294 11.50 -10.29 -18.54
C ARG A 294 10.29 -10.92 -17.87
N GLU A 295 9.87 -12.08 -18.34
CA GLU A 295 8.78 -12.82 -17.73
C GLU A 295 9.13 -13.22 -16.30
N GLY A 296 8.20 -13.00 -15.36
CA GLY A 296 8.40 -13.32 -13.95
C GLY A 296 9.44 -12.47 -13.22
N VAL A 297 9.93 -11.37 -13.83
CA VAL A 297 10.88 -10.44 -13.20
C VAL A 297 10.26 -9.05 -13.13
N VAL A 298 10.13 -8.50 -11.94
CA VAL A 298 9.61 -7.14 -11.74
C VAL A 298 10.67 -6.08 -11.97
N THR A 299 10.27 -4.83 -12.20
CA THR A 299 11.19 -3.69 -12.32
C THR A 299 11.08 -2.77 -11.10
N SER A 300 9.99 -2.05 -10.98
CA SER A 300 9.78 -1.08 -9.88
C SER A 300 8.39 -1.25 -9.26
N PRO A 301 8.11 -2.34 -8.53
CA PRO A 301 6.81 -2.59 -7.90
C PRO A 301 6.39 -1.41 -7.03
N HIS A 302 5.19 -0.86 -7.28
CA HIS A 302 4.73 0.37 -6.64
C HIS A 302 3.42 0.21 -5.87
N GLY A 303 2.35 -0.25 -6.53
CA GLY A 303 1.09 -0.62 -5.92
C GLY A 303 0.91 -2.14 -5.87
N ILE A 304 0.23 -2.67 -4.85
CA ILE A 304 0.02 -4.11 -4.70
C ILE A 304 -1.27 -4.41 -3.97
N THR A 305 -1.97 -5.46 -4.39
CA THR A 305 -3.15 -5.94 -3.69
C THR A 305 -3.27 -7.46 -3.78
N PHE A 306 -3.98 -8.04 -2.81
CA PHE A 306 -4.55 -9.37 -2.98
C PHE A 306 -5.94 -9.28 -3.62
N ASP A 307 -6.29 -10.26 -4.44
CA ASP A 307 -7.69 -10.53 -4.75
C ASP A 307 -8.33 -11.44 -3.67
N LYS A 308 -9.64 -11.72 -3.81
CA LYS A 308 -10.38 -12.56 -2.85
C LYS A 308 -9.87 -13.99 -2.72
N ASP A 309 -9.16 -14.49 -3.71
CA ASP A 309 -8.62 -15.85 -3.76
C ASP A 309 -7.16 -15.92 -3.28
N GLY A 310 -6.60 -14.77 -2.85
CA GLY A 310 -5.23 -14.65 -2.38
C GLY A 310 -4.19 -14.58 -3.50
N ASN A 311 -4.61 -14.35 -4.74
CA ASN A 311 -3.69 -14.00 -5.81
C ASN A 311 -3.16 -12.58 -5.61
N ILE A 312 -1.93 -12.32 -6.02
CA ILE A 312 -1.29 -11.01 -5.92
C ILE A 312 -1.37 -10.31 -7.26
N LEU A 313 -1.84 -9.05 -7.27
CA LEU A 313 -1.74 -8.13 -8.39
C LEU A 313 -0.86 -6.96 -7.97
N GLU A 314 0.03 -6.54 -8.86
CA GLU A 314 0.92 -5.40 -8.60
C GLU A 314 1.05 -4.49 -9.81
N THR A 315 1.22 -3.18 -9.57
CA THR A 315 1.57 -2.19 -10.59
C THR A 315 3.02 -1.78 -10.42
N GLU A 316 3.70 -1.55 -11.54
CA GLU A 316 5.05 -1.01 -11.51
C GLU A 316 5.04 0.52 -11.72
N TRP A 317 5.93 1.22 -11.04
CA TRP A 317 6.30 2.58 -11.43
C TRP A 317 7.00 2.53 -12.78
N ASN A 318 6.20 2.68 -13.83
CA ASN A 318 6.65 2.55 -15.22
C ASN A 318 5.79 3.43 -16.14
N ILE A 319 6.44 4.24 -16.97
CA ILE A 319 5.75 5.17 -17.89
C ILE A 319 4.94 4.48 -18.99
N PHE A 320 5.24 3.23 -19.29
CA PHE A 320 4.46 2.40 -20.23
C PHE A 320 3.32 1.66 -19.54
N GLY A 321 3.33 1.61 -18.21
CA GLY A 321 2.41 0.86 -17.37
C GLY A 321 2.58 -0.66 -17.48
N ARG A 322 2.86 -1.29 -16.36
CA ARG A 322 2.96 -2.75 -16.26
C ARG A 322 2.20 -3.22 -15.05
N VAL A 323 1.36 -4.22 -15.22
CA VAL A 323 0.65 -4.91 -14.13
C VAL A 323 0.93 -6.39 -14.24
N LEU A 324 1.34 -7.00 -13.15
CA LEU A 324 1.57 -8.45 -13.06
C LEU A 324 0.57 -9.09 -12.09
N ARG A 325 0.20 -10.33 -12.40
CA ARG A 325 -0.62 -11.17 -11.52
C ARG A 325 0.15 -12.44 -11.18
N TRP A 326 0.12 -12.81 -9.90
CA TRP A 326 0.71 -14.01 -9.37
C TRP A 326 -0.39 -14.86 -8.71
N ASN A 327 -0.73 -15.98 -9.34
CA ASN A 327 -1.74 -16.89 -8.83
C ASN A 327 -1.20 -17.73 -7.68
N ARG A 328 -1.92 -17.76 -6.58
CA ARG A 328 -1.64 -18.63 -5.44
C ARG A 328 -1.85 -20.10 -5.82
N LYS A 329 -0.93 -20.97 -5.37
CA LYS A 329 -0.97 -22.42 -5.61
C LYS A 329 -1.43 -23.18 -4.36
#